data_20658dd92b3cf6153dc0065fc499fff1
#
_entry.id   20658dd92b3cf6153dc0065fc499fff1
#
_cell.length_a   1.000
_cell.length_b   1.000
_cell.length_c   1.000
_cell.angle_alpha   90.00
_cell.angle_beta   90.00
_cell.angle_gamma   90.00
#
_symmetry.space_group_name_H-M   'P 1'
#
loop_
_entity.id
_entity.type
_entity.pdbx_description
1 polymer ?
#
loop_
_entity_poly.entity_id
_entity_poly.type
_entity_poly.pdbx_seq_one_letter_code
_entity_poly.pdbx_strand_id
1 'polypeptide(L)'
;MNARVVMSGHSLTDPIEQPLITLVRAVGGAESQGMVIARSSVPGSTMEYRWQPESEMEIDAKRDIAKYDVLVLTERVSVRDAMPWHDSKDYALKWFNHAWKNGNGGRGAETVLYASWINIKSGPGNTDDNDSKEKIIPFRERLDLEMGSWQEIADHVNRNRPADSPPMRVIPGPIIMARLYDAIKAGTAPGLSRLEDIFEDDIHVNAKGGYLMSVAHLAVIYHRDPRDIPPLNGKDGWPRRDTAEWMKTLVWEVLSTYPDSGLA
;
A
#
# COMPACT_ATOMS: atom_id res chain seq x y z
N MET A 1 1.21 8.31 17.58
CA MET A 1 2.10 8.17 16.40
C MET A 1 3.27 7.18 16.63
N ASN A 2 3.22 6.35 17.66
CA ASN A 2 4.32 5.44 18.05
C ASN A 2 4.08 3.96 17.70
N ALA A 3 3.18 3.65 16.79
CA ALA A 3 2.91 2.27 16.37
C ALA A 3 4.15 1.60 15.80
N ARG A 4 4.32 0.32 16.09
CA ARG A 4 5.31 -0.56 15.50
C ARG A 4 4.67 -1.29 14.33
N VAL A 5 5.11 -0.98 13.13
CA VAL A 5 4.54 -1.45 11.86
C VAL A 5 5.50 -2.39 11.18
N VAL A 6 5.02 -3.52 10.68
CA VAL A 6 5.75 -4.36 9.74
C VAL A 6 4.98 -4.46 8.44
N MET A 7 5.68 -4.27 7.33
CA MET A 7 5.11 -4.37 5.98
C MET A 7 5.58 -5.68 5.33
N SER A 8 4.68 -6.65 5.19
CA SER A 8 4.91 -7.86 4.42
C SER A 8 4.53 -7.62 2.96
N GLY A 9 5.54 -7.58 2.08
CA GLY A 9 5.29 -7.18 0.71
C GLY A 9 6.34 -7.64 -0.31
N HIS A 10 6.40 -6.92 -1.38
CA HIS A 10 7.33 -7.10 -2.51
C HIS A 10 7.88 -5.73 -2.95
N SER A 11 8.52 -5.66 -4.11
CA SER A 11 9.22 -4.45 -4.58
C SER A 11 8.37 -3.16 -4.59
N LEU A 12 7.04 -3.25 -4.72
CA LEU A 12 6.16 -2.07 -4.63
C LEU A 12 5.95 -1.56 -3.19
N THR A 13 6.39 -2.32 -2.19
CA THR A 13 6.41 -1.89 -0.79
C THR A 13 7.73 -1.18 -0.44
N ASP A 14 8.80 -1.47 -1.19
CA ASP A 14 10.16 -0.99 -0.89
C ASP A 14 10.29 0.54 -0.85
N PRO A 15 9.66 1.32 -1.75
CA PRO A 15 9.80 2.78 -1.75
C PRO A 15 9.02 3.48 -0.63
N ILE A 16 8.27 2.76 0.21
CA ILE A 16 7.36 3.33 1.22
C ILE A 16 8.03 3.54 2.57
N GLU A 17 8.88 2.62 3.01
CA GLU A 17 9.44 2.58 4.36
C GLU A 17 10.08 3.90 4.79
N GLN A 18 11.06 4.39 4.07
CA GLN A 18 11.83 5.57 4.46
C GLN A 18 11.03 6.89 4.38
N PRO A 19 10.22 7.13 3.32
CA PRO A 19 9.30 8.25 3.32
C PRO A 19 8.30 8.19 4.46
N LEU A 20 7.69 7.05 4.74
CA LEU A 20 6.72 6.89 5.83
C LEU A 20 7.34 7.22 7.20
N ILE A 21 8.55 6.72 7.49
CA ILE A 21 9.29 7.08 8.71
C ILE A 21 9.45 8.62 8.83
N THR A 22 9.81 9.25 7.72
CA THR A 22 10.01 10.71 7.71
C THR A 22 8.71 11.47 7.95
N LEU A 23 7.62 11.05 7.30
CA LEU A 23 6.29 11.66 7.46
C LEU A 23 5.77 11.49 8.88
N VAL A 24 5.86 10.28 9.45
CA VAL A 24 5.39 9.99 10.82
C VAL A 24 6.15 10.81 11.85
N ARG A 25 7.47 10.97 11.70
CA ARG A 25 8.28 11.84 12.57
C ARG A 25 7.87 13.31 12.45
N ALA A 26 7.61 13.77 11.24
CA ALA A 26 7.23 15.16 11.00
C ALA A 26 5.88 15.53 11.63
N VAL A 27 4.91 14.62 11.57
CA VAL A 27 3.57 14.82 12.16
C VAL A 27 3.58 14.56 13.67
N GLY A 28 4.23 13.49 14.08
CA GLY A 28 4.15 13.01 15.47
C GLY A 28 5.10 13.70 16.43
N GLY A 29 6.19 14.30 15.93
CA GLY A 29 7.19 14.88 16.83
C GLY A 29 7.57 13.94 17.98
N ALA A 30 7.41 14.39 19.22
CA ALA A 30 7.66 13.59 20.42
C ALA A 30 6.75 12.36 20.55
N GLU A 31 5.52 12.40 20.01
CA GLU A 31 4.58 11.26 20.04
C GLU A 31 5.05 10.10 19.12
N SER A 32 5.98 10.34 18.23
CA SER A 32 6.57 9.30 17.37
C SER A 32 7.78 8.61 18.00
N GLN A 33 8.16 8.97 19.22
CA GLN A 33 9.23 8.29 19.93
C GLN A 33 8.83 6.83 20.20
N GLY A 34 9.69 5.90 19.77
CA GLY A 34 9.42 4.47 19.89
C GLY A 34 8.64 3.87 18.73
N MET A 35 8.25 4.65 17.71
CA MET A 35 7.73 4.05 16.47
C MET A 35 8.78 3.18 15.81
N VAL A 36 8.34 2.09 15.23
CA VAL A 36 9.12 1.22 14.36
C VAL A 36 8.35 1.04 13.07
N ILE A 37 9.02 1.23 11.94
CA ILE A 37 8.48 0.88 10.64
C ILE A 37 9.53 0.00 9.99
N ALA A 38 9.14 -1.23 9.71
CA ALA A 38 10.04 -2.26 9.21
C ALA A 38 9.45 -2.93 7.98
N ARG A 39 10.31 -3.42 7.11
CA ARG A 39 9.95 -4.05 5.86
C ARG A 39 10.41 -5.52 5.85
N SER A 40 9.48 -6.39 5.49
CA SER A 40 9.67 -7.83 5.25
C SER A 40 9.22 -8.09 3.81
N SER A 41 10.07 -7.79 2.83
CA SER A 41 9.71 -7.86 1.43
C SER A 41 10.57 -8.84 0.64
N VAL A 42 9.91 -9.55 -0.30
CA VAL A 42 10.56 -10.44 -1.28
C VAL A 42 10.07 -10.01 -2.66
N PRO A 43 10.95 -9.59 -3.58
CA PRO A 43 10.55 -9.13 -4.91
C PRO A 43 9.65 -10.13 -5.64
N GLY A 44 8.52 -9.66 -6.19
CA GLY A 44 7.58 -10.46 -6.97
C GLY A 44 6.84 -11.56 -6.21
N SER A 45 6.94 -11.62 -4.89
CA SER A 45 6.35 -12.69 -4.09
C SER A 45 4.86 -12.51 -3.82
N THR A 46 4.16 -13.65 -3.65
CA THR A 46 2.77 -13.74 -3.20
C THR A 46 2.68 -13.80 -1.67
N MET A 47 1.47 -13.57 -1.12
CA MET A 47 1.19 -13.82 0.30
C MET A 47 1.45 -15.27 0.68
N GLU A 48 1.12 -16.21 -0.20
CA GLU A 48 1.41 -17.64 -0.05
C GLU A 48 2.91 -17.90 0.12
N TYR A 49 3.73 -17.35 -0.78
CA TYR A 49 5.19 -17.51 -0.74
C TYR A 49 5.78 -17.00 0.57
N ARG A 50 5.38 -15.79 1.00
CA ARG A 50 5.87 -15.18 2.25
C ARG A 50 5.35 -15.86 3.52
N TRP A 51 4.33 -16.71 3.39
CA TRP A 51 3.83 -17.53 4.50
C TRP A 51 4.69 -18.76 4.78
N GLN A 52 5.50 -19.21 3.84
CA GLN A 52 6.32 -20.40 4.00
C GLN A 52 7.26 -20.30 5.22
N PRO A 53 7.65 -21.47 5.83
CA PRO A 53 8.31 -21.47 7.13
C PRO A 53 9.76 -20.97 7.11
N GLU A 54 10.42 -20.99 5.98
CA GLU A 54 11.84 -20.71 5.87
C GLU A 54 12.07 -19.35 5.19
N SER A 55 12.32 -18.34 6.00
CA SER A 55 12.80 -17.04 5.53
C SER A 55 14.09 -16.71 6.27
N GLU A 56 15.17 -16.60 5.54
CA GLU A 56 16.47 -16.09 6.05
C GLU A 56 16.48 -14.56 6.16
N MET A 57 15.34 -13.91 5.94
CA MET A 57 15.24 -12.45 6.04
C MET A 57 15.56 -11.99 7.47
N GLU A 58 16.31 -10.91 7.59
CA GLU A 58 16.61 -10.25 8.87
C GLU A 58 15.31 -9.93 9.62
N ILE A 59 14.32 -9.39 8.91
CA ILE A 59 12.97 -9.14 9.41
C ILE A 59 12.00 -10.04 8.66
N ASP A 60 11.32 -10.92 9.38
CA ASP A 60 10.28 -11.78 8.86
C ASP A 60 8.96 -11.43 9.54
N ALA A 61 8.00 -10.90 8.78
CA ALA A 61 6.73 -10.44 9.32
C ALA A 61 5.94 -11.54 10.02
N LYS A 62 6.04 -12.81 9.59
CA LYS A 62 5.37 -13.95 10.23
C LYS A 62 6.04 -14.31 11.54
N ARG A 63 7.36 -14.53 11.53
CA ARG A 63 8.15 -14.91 12.70
C ARG A 63 8.13 -13.81 13.76
N ASP A 64 8.25 -12.57 13.34
CA ASP A 64 8.50 -11.43 14.21
C ASP A 64 7.22 -10.66 14.60
N ILE A 65 6.03 -11.11 14.19
CA ILE A 65 4.76 -10.37 14.35
C ILE A 65 4.47 -9.93 15.80
N ALA A 66 4.94 -10.67 16.78
CA ALA A 66 4.77 -10.33 18.20
C ALA A 66 5.40 -8.97 18.60
N LYS A 67 6.35 -8.48 17.81
CA LYS A 67 7.02 -7.19 18.02
C LYS A 67 6.22 -6.00 17.49
N TYR A 68 5.16 -6.22 16.72
CA TYR A 68 4.47 -5.19 15.93
C TYR A 68 3.00 -5.03 16.33
N ASP A 69 2.51 -3.80 16.20
CA ASP A 69 1.14 -3.39 16.49
C ASP A 69 0.27 -3.41 15.23
N VAL A 70 0.91 -3.28 14.05
CA VAL A 70 0.24 -3.25 12.75
C VAL A 70 1.02 -4.09 11.74
N LEU A 71 0.29 -4.94 11.01
CA LEU A 71 0.74 -5.63 9.81
C LEU A 71 0.17 -4.93 8.58
N VAL A 72 1.02 -4.44 7.68
CA VAL A 72 0.62 -4.08 6.33
C VAL A 72 0.89 -5.27 5.41
N LEU A 73 -0.10 -5.68 4.64
CA LEU A 73 -0.04 -6.88 3.81
C LEU A 73 -0.39 -6.51 2.37
N THR A 74 0.36 -7.01 1.39
CA THR A 74 0.02 -6.88 -0.03
C THR A 74 0.17 -8.20 -0.77
N GLU A 75 -0.53 -8.36 -1.88
CA GLU A 75 -0.41 -9.51 -2.79
C GLU A 75 0.39 -9.11 -4.03
N ARG A 76 0.91 -10.12 -4.74
CA ARG A 76 1.56 -9.93 -6.03
C ARG A 76 0.59 -9.27 -7.03
N VAL A 77 1.10 -8.36 -7.83
CA VAL A 77 0.37 -7.77 -8.98
C VAL A 77 0.76 -8.45 -10.29
N SER A 78 -0.12 -8.62 -11.24
CA SER A 78 -1.57 -8.32 -11.18
C SER A 78 -2.27 -9.24 -10.18
N VAL A 79 -3.08 -8.66 -9.27
CA VAL A 79 -3.78 -9.49 -8.28
C VAL A 79 -4.84 -10.37 -8.94
N ARG A 80 -5.43 -9.93 -10.05
CA ARG A 80 -6.39 -10.70 -10.84
C ARG A 80 -5.81 -11.99 -11.39
N ASP A 81 -4.51 -11.97 -11.74
CA ASP A 81 -3.79 -13.17 -12.16
C ASP A 81 -3.29 -13.99 -10.98
N ALA A 82 -2.86 -13.37 -9.89
CA ALA A 82 -2.33 -14.05 -8.73
C ALA A 82 -3.41 -14.82 -7.95
N MET A 83 -4.55 -14.20 -7.74
CA MET A 83 -5.62 -14.68 -6.87
C MET A 83 -6.12 -16.10 -7.18
N PRO A 84 -6.33 -16.52 -8.45
CA PRO A 84 -6.79 -17.87 -8.76
C PRO A 84 -5.76 -18.97 -8.53
N TRP A 85 -4.45 -18.64 -8.51
CA TRP A 85 -3.36 -19.63 -8.46
C TRP A 85 -2.65 -19.69 -7.11
N HIS A 86 -2.84 -18.69 -6.25
CA HIS A 86 -2.10 -18.54 -5.00
C HIS A 86 -2.99 -18.44 -3.76
N ASP A 87 -4.26 -18.85 -3.88
CA ASP A 87 -5.22 -18.84 -2.79
C ASP A 87 -5.19 -17.53 -1.97
N SER A 88 -5.07 -16.37 -2.67
CA SER A 88 -4.77 -15.08 -2.05
C SER A 88 -5.77 -14.69 -0.97
N LYS A 89 -7.06 -15.06 -1.10
CA LYS A 89 -8.09 -14.81 -0.09
C LYS A 89 -7.81 -15.58 1.20
N ASP A 90 -7.48 -16.86 1.08
CA ASP A 90 -7.22 -17.73 2.23
C ASP A 90 -5.91 -17.38 2.91
N TYR A 91 -4.86 -17.04 2.13
CA TYR A 91 -3.61 -16.57 2.72
C TYR A 91 -3.75 -15.20 3.37
N ALA A 92 -4.54 -14.28 2.83
CA ALA A 92 -4.85 -13.02 3.50
C ALA A 92 -5.53 -13.26 4.86
N LEU A 93 -6.51 -14.17 4.93
CA LEU A 93 -7.16 -14.54 6.18
C LEU A 93 -6.19 -15.24 7.15
N LYS A 94 -5.29 -16.09 6.68
CA LYS A 94 -4.24 -16.71 7.51
C LYS A 94 -3.32 -15.66 8.14
N TRP A 95 -2.84 -14.70 7.33
CA TRP A 95 -2.01 -13.59 7.79
C TRP A 95 -2.75 -12.74 8.81
N PHE A 96 -4.01 -12.38 8.54
CA PHE A 96 -4.86 -11.64 9.45
C PHE A 96 -5.02 -12.34 10.81
N ASN A 97 -5.41 -13.62 10.79
CA ASN A 97 -5.61 -14.41 11.99
C ASN A 97 -4.31 -14.57 12.80
N HIS A 98 -3.18 -14.72 12.11
CA HIS A 98 -1.87 -14.81 12.72
C HIS A 98 -1.50 -13.48 13.41
N ALA A 99 -1.68 -12.35 12.72
CA ALA A 99 -1.43 -11.03 13.27
C ALA A 99 -2.32 -10.74 14.49
N TRP A 100 -3.61 -11.04 14.40
CA TRP A 100 -4.54 -10.87 15.51
C TRP A 100 -4.18 -11.75 16.72
N LYS A 101 -3.85 -13.01 16.49
CA LYS A 101 -3.55 -13.95 17.57
C LYS A 101 -2.20 -13.69 18.26
N ASN A 102 -1.17 -13.34 17.49
CA ASN A 102 0.21 -13.37 17.95
C ASN A 102 0.87 -11.98 17.99
N GLY A 103 0.30 -11.00 17.30
CA GLY A 103 0.85 -9.65 17.23
C GLY A 103 0.79 -8.90 18.55
N ASN A 104 1.58 -7.85 18.66
CA ASN A 104 1.62 -6.99 19.86
C ASN A 104 1.79 -7.77 21.16
N GLY A 105 2.67 -8.79 21.16
CA GLY A 105 2.88 -9.65 22.32
C GLY A 105 1.65 -10.49 22.68
N GLY A 106 0.83 -10.88 21.71
CA GLY A 106 -0.39 -11.66 21.89
C GLY A 106 -1.64 -10.83 22.24
N ARG A 107 -1.55 -9.49 22.18
CA ARG A 107 -2.70 -8.59 22.38
C ARG A 107 -3.47 -8.30 21.08
N GLY A 108 -2.92 -8.73 19.93
CA GLY A 108 -3.43 -8.51 18.61
C GLY A 108 -2.71 -7.36 17.89
N ALA A 109 -2.33 -7.60 16.62
CA ALA A 109 -1.92 -6.57 15.71
C ALA A 109 -3.02 -6.35 14.66
N GLU A 110 -3.29 -5.09 14.35
CA GLU A 110 -4.22 -4.73 13.28
C GLU A 110 -3.64 -5.07 11.91
N THR A 111 -4.48 -5.37 10.94
CA THR A 111 -4.03 -5.66 9.57
C THR A 111 -4.59 -4.64 8.60
N VAL A 112 -3.70 -4.12 7.75
CA VAL A 112 -4.03 -3.20 6.66
C VAL A 112 -3.65 -3.87 5.34
N LEU A 113 -4.60 -4.01 4.43
CA LEU A 113 -4.34 -4.47 3.07
C LEU A 113 -3.87 -3.29 2.20
N TYR A 114 -2.67 -3.39 1.69
CA TYR A 114 -2.15 -2.44 0.71
C TYR A 114 -2.45 -2.96 -0.70
N ALA A 115 -3.51 -2.46 -1.32
CA ALA A 115 -3.79 -2.66 -2.72
C ALA A 115 -2.82 -1.84 -3.56
N SER A 116 -1.98 -2.51 -4.35
CA SER A 116 -1.03 -1.85 -5.25
C SER A 116 -1.55 -1.83 -6.69
N TRP A 117 -0.85 -1.14 -7.58
CA TRP A 117 -1.21 -0.90 -8.98
C TRP A 117 -0.58 -1.93 -9.92
N ILE A 118 -0.81 -1.77 -11.23
CA ILE A 118 -0.33 -2.62 -12.32
C ILE A 118 0.64 -1.83 -13.23
N ASN A 119 1.23 -2.54 -14.20
CA ASN A 119 2.12 -1.95 -15.20
C ASN A 119 1.47 -0.77 -15.94
N ILE A 120 2.15 0.38 -15.98
CA ILE A 120 1.65 1.62 -16.59
C ILE A 120 1.56 1.58 -18.12
N LYS A 121 2.26 0.63 -18.74
CA LYS A 121 2.15 0.39 -20.21
C LYS A 121 0.94 -0.45 -20.59
N SER A 122 0.11 -0.84 -19.62
CA SER A 122 -1.12 -1.58 -19.90
C SER A 122 -2.00 -0.82 -20.89
N GLY A 123 -2.35 -1.48 -21.99
CA GLY A 123 -3.16 -0.91 -23.06
C GLY A 123 -2.97 -1.61 -24.39
N PRO A 124 -3.74 -1.21 -25.42
CA PRO A 124 -3.62 -1.76 -26.76
C PRO A 124 -2.17 -1.65 -27.29
N GLY A 125 -1.61 -2.76 -27.74
CA GLY A 125 -0.24 -2.83 -28.24
C GLY A 125 0.83 -3.20 -27.20
N ASN A 126 0.47 -3.43 -25.93
CA ASN A 126 1.40 -3.99 -24.96
C ASN A 126 1.76 -5.44 -25.35
N THR A 127 3.05 -5.68 -25.61
CA THR A 127 3.60 -6.98 -26.01
C THR A 127 4.43 -7.65 -24.91
N ASP A 128 4.46 -7.09 -23.69
CA ASP A 128 5.21 -7.65 -22.58
C ASP A 128 4.60 -9.00 -22.17
N ASP A 129 5.31 -10.09 -22.44
CA ASP A 129 4.85 -11.45 -22.10
C ASP A 129 4.94 -11.79 -20.61
N ASN A 130 5.61 -10.94 -19.82
CA ASN A 130 5.67 -11.07 -18.38
C ASN A 130 4.51 -10.38 -17.65
N ASP A 131 3.72 -9.56 -18.36
CA ASP A 131 2.50 -8.96 -17.84
C ASP A 131 1.31 -9.92 -18.04
N SER A 132 0.21 -9.62 -17.36
CA SER A 132 -1.07 -10.31 -17.43
C SER A 132 -1.61 -10.47 -18.84
N LYS A 133 -2.47 -11.46 -19.05
CA LYS A 133 -3.30 -11.56 -20.27
C LYS A 133 -4.18 -10.32 -20.48
N GLU A 134 -4.47 -9.58 -19.42
CA GLU A 134 -5.23 -8.33 -19.43
C GLU A 134 -4.35 -7.10 -19.79
N LYS A 135 -3.08 -7.29 -20.13
CA LYS A 135 -2.14 -6.22 -20.51
C LYS A 135 -2.61 -5.31 -21.64
N ILE A 136 -3.55 -5.79 -22.46
CA ILE A 136 -4.15 -5.04 -23.55
C ILE A 136 -5.26 -4.07 -23.12
N ILE A 137 -5.77 -4.19 -21.88
CA ILE A 137 -6.76 -3.28 -21.31
C ILE A 137 -6.05 -1.96 -20.95
N PRO A 138 -6.62 -0.80 -21.29
CA PRO A 138 -6.03 0.49 -20.94
C PRO A 138 -5.75 0.60 -19.42
N PHE A 139 -4.60 1.16 -19.07
CA PHE A 139 -4.14 1.27 -17.68
C PHE A 139 -5.22 1.79 -16.72
N ARG A 140 -5.88 2.91 -17.10
CA ARG A 140 -6.92 3.52 -16.28
C ARG A 140 -8.09 2.58 -15.99
N GLU A 141 -8.56 1.87 -17.00
CA GLU A 141 -9.67 0.92 -16.91
C GLU A 141 -9.26 -0.31 -16.09
N ARG A 142 -8.04 -0.81 -16.32
CA ARG A 142 -7.51 -1.98 -15.61
C ARG A 142 -7.33 -1.73 -14.12
N LEU A 143 -7.04 -0.48 -13.69
CA LEU A 143 -6.99 -0.13 -12.26
C LEU A 143 -8.31 -0.39 -11.52
N ASP A 144 -9.45 -0.10 -12.17
CA ASP A 144 -10.77 -0.35 -11.58
C ASP A 144 -11.04 -1.85 -11.44
N LEU A 145 -10.63 -2.64 -12.43
CA LEU A 145 -10.75 -4.11 -12.39
C LEU A 145 -9.89 -4.72 -11.28
N GLU A 146 -8.63 -4.30 -11.18
CA GLU A 146 -7.71 -4.73 -10.11
C GLU A 146 -8.27 -4.37 -8.73
N MET A 147 -8.80 -3.15 -8.56
CA MET A 147 -9.37 -2.75 -7.27
C MET A 147 -10.53 -3.65 -6.86
N GLY A 148 -11.36 -4.10 -7.81
CA GLY A 148 -12.42 -5.07 -7.54
C GLY A 148 -11.88 -6.36 -6.91
N SER A 149 -10.77 -6.89 -7.40
CA SER A 149 -10.15 -8.11 -6.85
C SER A 149 -9.48 -7.87 -5.49
N TRP A 150 -8.88 -6.70 -5.28
CA TRP A 150 -8.40 -6.31 -3.95
C TRP A 150 -9.54 -6.24 -2.93
N GLN A 151 -10.71 -5.69 -3.35
CA GLN A 151 -11.91 -5.65 -2.52
C GLN A 151 -12.42 -7.05 -2.17
N GLU A 152 -12.39 -7.99 -3.13
CA GLU A 152 -12.77 -9.39 -2.85
C GLU A 152 -11.92 -10.02 -1.75
N ILE A 153 -10.60 -9.72 -1.71
CA ILE A 153 -9.70 -10.20 -0.63
C ILE A 153 -10.11 -9.58 0.71
N ALA A 154 -10.30 -8.26 0.76
CA ALA A 154 -10.71 -7.56 1.97
C ALA A 154 -12.06 -8.06 2.51
N ASP A 155 -13.05 -8.21 1.62
CA ASP A 155 -14.37 -8.74 1.95
C ASP A 155 -14.32 -10.17 2.49
N HIS A 156 -13.48 -11.03 1.89
CA HIS A 156 -13.31 -12.39 2.36
C HIS A 156 -12.74 -12.41 3.79
N VAL A 157 -11.70 -11.64 4.06
CA VAL A 157 -11.13 -11.53 5.40
C VAL A 157 -12.16 -10.96 6.37
N ASN A 158 -12.83 -9.86 6.03
CA ASN A 158 -13.77 -9.18 6.92
C ASN A 158 -15.02 -10.02 7.24
N ARG A 159 -15.43 -10.92 6.35
CA ARG A 159 -16.51 -11.88 6.63
C ARG A 159 -16.10 -13.05 7.52
N ASN A 160 -14.82 -13.44 7.49
CA ASN A 160 -14.33 -14.66 8.14
C ASN A 160 -13.38 -14.38 9.34
N ARG A 161 -13.09 -13.13 9.64
CA ARG A 161 -12.23 -12.75 10.77
C ARG A 161 -12.83 -13.11 12.13
N PRO A 162 -12.02 -13.25 13.18
CA PRO A 162 -12.51 -13.40 14.56
C PRO A 162 -13.45 -12.24 14.93
N ALA A 163 -14.54 -12.54 15.62
CA ALA A 163 -15.57 -11.55 15.94
C ALA A 163 -15.08 -10.41 16.86
N ASP A 164 -14.05 -10.67 17.66
CA ASP A 164 -13.42 -9.71 18.57
C ASP A 164 -12.29 -8.88 17.91
N SER A 165 -11.97 -9.16 16.65
CA SER A 165 -10.94 -8.39 15.92
C SER A 165 -11.53 -7.15 15.23
N PRO A 166 -10.75 -6.07 15.04
CA PRO A 166 -11.14 -4.96 14.18
C PRO A 166 -11.20 -5.42 12.70
N PRO A 167 -11.92 -4.73 11.83
CA PRO A 167 -11.90 -5.04 10.41
C PRO A 167 -10.53 -4.78 9.80
N MET A 168 -10.16 -5.56 8.78
CA MET A 168 -9.02 -5.26 7.93
C MET A 168 -9.31 -4.00 7.12
N ARG A 169 -8.47 -2.98 7.30
CA ARG A 169 -8.54 -1.73 6.53
C ARG A 169 -7.80 -1.88 5.20
N VAL A 170 -8.09 -1.00 4.26
CA VAL A 170 -7.52 -1.02 2.91
C VAL A 170 -6.89 0.32 2.54
N ILE A 171 -5.69 0.28 1.99
CA ILE A 171 -5.08 1.39 1.26
C ILE A 171 -5.36 1.16 -0.23
N PRO A 172 -6.29 1.91 -0.85
CA PRO A 172 -6.77 1.65 -2.20
C PRO A 172 -5.84 2.29 -3.27
N GLY A 173 -4.62 1.77 -3.40
CA GLY A 173 -3.63 2.29 -4.35
C GLY A 173 -4.11 2.39 -5.79
N PRO A 174 -4.88 1.43 -6.36
CA PRO A 174 -5.43 1.58 -7.70
C PRO A 174 -6.35 2.79 -7.84
N ILE A 175 -7.18 3.11 -6.84
CA ILE A 175 -8.05 4.30 -6.88
C ILE A 175 -7.21 5.58 -6.80
N ILE A 176 -6.20 5.60 -5.94
CA ILE A 176 -5.28 6.75 -5.83
C ILE A 176 -4.56 6.97 -7.17
N MET A 177 -4.05 5.91 -7.80
CA MET A 177 -3.40 5.98 -9.12
C MET A 177 -4.37 6.39 -10.23
N ALA A 178 -5.61 5.94 -10.19
CA ALA A 178 -6.65 6.36 -11.13
C ALA A 178 -6.93 7.86 -11.04
N ARG A 179 -7.11 8.39 -9.84
CA ARG A 179 -7.31 9.83 -9.60
C ARG A 179 -6.11 10.66 -10.05
N LEU A 180 -4.89 10.18 -9.76
CA LEU A 180 -3.66 10.81 -10.23
C LEU A 180 -3.61 10.84 -11.77
N TYR A 181 -3.85 9.70 -12.42
CA TYR A 181 -3.88 9.59 -13.88
C TYR A 181 -4.89 10.56 -14.51
N ASP A 182 -6.11 10.58 -13.99
CA ASP A 182 -7.18 11.46 -14.48
C ASP A 182 -6.80 12.95 -14.34
N ALA A 183 -6.19 13.33 -13.22
CA ALA A 183 -5.72 14.70 -12.99
C ALA A 183 -4.57 15.10 -13.92
N ILE A 184 -3.62 14.18 -14.18
CA ILE A 184 -2.53 14.39 -15.15
C ILE A 184 -3.11 14.59 -16.56
N LYS A 185 -4.06 13.75 -16.97
CA LYS A 185 -4.72 13.86 -18.29
C LYS A 185 -5.52 15.16 -18.44
N ALA A 186 -6.12 15.64 -17.36
CA ALA A 186 -6.84 16.90 -17.32
C ALA A 186 -5.91 18.14 -17.23
N GLY A 187 -4.60 17.97 -17.02
CA GLY A 187 -3.64 19.06 -16.80
C GLY A 187 -3.82 19.77 -15.47
N THR A 188 -4.43 19.13 -14.48
CA THR A 188 -4.73 19.71 -13.16
C THR A 188 -3.79 19.21 -12.05
N ALA A 189 -2.83 18.34 -12.36
CA ALA A 189 -1.83 17.81 -11.44
C ALA A 189 -0.60 18.75 -11.38
N PRO A 190 -0.39 19.53 -10.29
CA PRO A 190 0.72 20.48 -10.24
C PRO A 190 2.07 19.76 -10.33
N GLY A 191 2.94 20.21 -11.25
CA GLY A 191 4.29 19.70 -11.41
C GLY A 191 4.39 18.29 -11.96
N LEU A 192 3.28 17.71 -12.44
CA LEU A 192 3.21 16.41 -13.13
C LEU A 192 2.54 16.60 -14.49
N SER A 193 3.17 16.08 -15.55
CA SER A 193 2.69 16.20 -16.93
C SER A 193 2.36 14.86 -17.59
N ARG A 194 2.91 13.80 -17.05
CA ARG A 194 2.73 12.42 -17.53
C ARG A 194 2.88 11.45 -16.36
N LEU A 195 2.38 10.23 -16.55
CA LEU A 195 2.37 9.24 -15.47
C LEU A 195 3.80 8.82 -15.07
N GLU A 196 4.72 8.77 -16.02
CA GLU A 196 6.14 8.43 -15.80
C GLU A 196 6.87 9.42 -14.88
N ASP A 197 6.31 10.60 -14.62
CA ASP A 197 6.91 11.57 -13.68
C ASP A 197 6.96 11.05 -12.24
N ILE A 198 6.18 10.00 -11.92
CA ILE A 198 6.17 9.35 -10.60
C ILE A 198 6.67 7.90 -10.65
N PHE A 199 7.13 7.41 -11.79
CA PHE A 199 7.65 6.06 -11.96
C PHE A 199 9.14 6.05 -12.31
N GLU A 200 9.84 5.01 -11.91
CA GLU A 200 11.22 4.69 -12.27
C GLU A 200 11.30 3.83 -13.54
N ASP A 201 10.35 2.91 -13.64
CA ASP A 201 10.14 2.00 -14.77
C ASP A 201 8.63 1.78 -15.00
N ASP A 202 8.26 0.68 -15.62
CA ASP A 202 6.87 0.41 -16.01
C ASP A 202 5.95 0.07 -14.83
N ILE A 203 6.50 -0.21 -13.64
CA ILE A 203 5.73 -0.62 -12.48
C ILE A 203 6.24 -0.04 -11.16
N HIS A 204 7.54 0.20 -11.03
CA HIS A 204 8.13 0.71 -9.79
C HIS A 204 8.02 2.24 -9.73
N VAL A 205 7.52 2.74 -8.63
CA VAL A 205 7.45 4.19 -8.41
C VAL A 205 8.81 4.75 -8.01
N ASN A 206 9.10 5.98 -8.47
CA ASN A 206 10.22 6.77 -8.01
C ASN A 206 9.94 7.44 -6.65
N ALA A 207 10.83 8.31 -6.18
CA ALA A 207 10.68 8.99 -4.90
C ALA A 207 9.39 9.82 -4.76
N LYS A 208 8.85 10.39 -5.84
CA LYS A 208 7.56 11.12 -5.81
C LYS A 208 6.39 10.16 -5.62
N GLY A 209 6.37 9.03 -6.34
CA GLY A 209 5.34 8.01 -6.18
C GLY A 209 5.44 7.31 -4.83
N GLY A 210 6.66 7.05 -4.33
CA GLY A 210 6.90 6.55 -2.97
C GLY A 210 6.35 7.51 -1.90
N TYR A 211 6.55 8.82 -2.07
CA TYR A 211 5.95 9.84 -1.21
C TYR A 211 4.41 9.77 -1.22
N LEU A 212 3.79 9.74 -2.40
CA LEU A 212 2.33 9.65 -2.56
C LEU A 212 1.75 8.46 -1.79
N MET A 213 2.33 7.28 -1.97
CA MET A 213 1.86 6.07 -1.29
C MET A 213 2.15 6.10 0.21
N SER A 214 3.26 6.70 0.64
CA SER A 214 3.57 6.86 2.07
C SER A 214 2.59 7.81 2.77
N VAL A 215 2.09 8.83 2.08
CA VAL A 215 0.99 9.70 2.57
C VAL A 215 -0.27 8.87 2.83
N ALA A 216 -0.62 7.95 1.93
CA ALA A 216 -1.78 7.07 2.11
C ALA A 216 -1.57 6.08 3.27
N HIS A 217 -0.37 5.50 3.40
CA HIS A 217 -0.02 4.62 4.53
C HIS A 217 -0.11 5.36 5.86
N LEU A 218 0.44 6.59 5.96
CA LEU A 218 0.33 7.40 7.17
C LEU A 218 -1.13 7.61 7.55
N ALA A 219 -1.97 8.04 6.60
CA ALA A 219 -3.36 8.33 6.88
C ALA A 219 -4.12 7.11 7.42
N VAL A 220 -4.01 5.95 6.75
CA VAL A 220 -4.75 4.73 7.12
C VAL A 220 -4.19 4.10 8.40
N ILE A 221 -2.87 4.01 8.55
CA ILE A 221 -2.25 3.34 9.71
C ILE A 221 -2.46 4.15 10.99
N TYR A 222 -2.31 5.46 10.91
CA TYR A 222 -2.32 6.33 12.10
C TYR A 222 -3.63 7.11 12.28
N HIS A 223 -4.63 6.88 11.42
CA HIS A 223 -5.93 7.59 11.43
C HIS A 223 -5.75 9.12 11.45
N ARG A 224 -4.94 9.63 10.53
CA ARG A 224 -4.63 11.06 10.45
C ARG A 224 -4.99 11.64 9.08
N ASP A 225 -5.51 12.84 9.11
CA ASP A 225 -5.65 13.64 7.89
C ASP A 225 -4.25 13.97 7.35
N PRO A 226 -3.88 13.51 6.14
CA PRO A 226 -2.55 13.75 5.62
C PRO A 226 -2.28 15.23 5.29
N ARG A 227 -3.31 16.07 5.23
CA ARG A 227 -3.16 17.52 5.03
C ARG A 227 -2.51 18.20 6.23
N ASP A 228 -2.53 17.56 7.40
CA ASP A 228 -1.82 18.03 8.60
C ASP A 228 -0.30 17.78 8.54
N ILE A 229 0.21 17.05 7.56
CA ILE A 229 1.66 16.87 7.37
C ILE A 229 2.28 18.23 7.09
N PRO A 230 3.24 18.72 7.93
CA PRO A 230 3.87 20.00 7.70
C PRO A 230 4.64 19.99 6.38
N PRO A 231 4.82 21.16 5.73
CA PRO A 231 5.68 21.27 4.56
C PRO A 231 7.08 20.77 4.88
N LEU A 232 7.51 19.73 4.17
CA LEU A 232 8.86 19.19 4.31
C LEU A 232 9.75 19.80 3.24
N ASN A 233 10.91 20.32 3.64
CA ASN A 233 11.95 20.69 2.69
C ASN A 233 12.44 19.43 2.01
N GLY A 234 12.28 19.39 0.68
CA GLY A 234 12.40 18.18 -0.12
C GLY A 234 13.71 17.45 0.06
N LYS A 235 13.61 16.16 0.27
CA LYS A 235 14.71 15.23 -0.02
C LYS A 235 14.83 15.12 -1.55
N ASP A 236 16.03 14.79 -2.02
CA ASP A 236 16.25 14.58 -3.45
C ASP A 236 15.19 13.62 -4.04
N GLY A 237 14.61 14.02 -5.15
CA GLY A 237 13.56 13.27 -5.85
C GLY A 237 12.15 13.39 -5.28
N TRP A 238 11.94 14.01 -4.11
CA TRP A 238 10.60 14.22 -3.55
C TRP A 238 9.80 15.27 -4.36
N PRO A 239 8.46 15.26 -4.27
CA PRO A 239 7.64 16.26 -4.95
C PRO A 239 7.95 17.65 -4.40
N ARG A 240 7.86 18.68 -5.26
CA ARG A 240 7.90 20.07 -4.83
C ARG A 240 6.71 20.35 -3.93
N ARG A 241 6.78 21.47 -3.20
CA ARG A 241 5.79 21.82 -2.17
C ARG A 241 4.35 21.85 -2.71
N ASP A 242 4.12 22.48 -3.83
CA ASP A 242 2.79 22.56 -4.48
C ASP A 242 2.26 21.18 -4.87
N THR A 243 3.11 20.36 -5.47
CA THR A 243 2.81 18.97 -5.82
C THR A 243 2.52 18.12 -4.56
N ALA A 244 3.33 18.30 -3.52
CA ALA A 244 3.16 17.55 -2.26
C ALA A 244 1.84 17.90 -1.56
N GLU A 245 1.49 19.20 -1.47
CA GLU A 245 0.21 19.64 -0.87
C GLU A 245 -0.98 19.11 -1.67
N TRP A 246 -0.89 19.15 -3.00
CA TRP A 246 -1.90 18.59 -3.87
C TRP A 246 -2.05 17.07 -3.69
N MET A 247 -0.93 16.32 -3.63
CA MET A 247 -0.94 14.87 -3.39
C MET A 247 -1.61 14.51 -2.05
N LYS A 248 -1.36 15.28 -0.99
CA LYS A 248 -2.02 15.09 0.31
C LYS A 248 -3.53 15.27 0.21
N THR A 249 -3.98 16.27 -0.52
CA THR A 249 -5.39 16.53 -0.77
C THR A 249 -6.03 15.41 -1.59
N LEU A 250 -5.39 14.98 -2.68
CA LEU A 250 -5.87 13.87 -3.51
C LEU A 250 -6.03 12.59 -2.69
N VAL A 251 -5.03 12.25 -1.88
CA VAL A 251 -5.08 11.07 -1.00
C VAL A 251 -6.23 11.18 -0.01
N TRP A 252 -6.41 12.33 0.62
CA TRP A 252 -7.51 12.52 1.56
C TRP A 252 -8.88 12.39 0.92
N GLU A 253 -9.09 12.99 -0.26
CA GLU A 253 -10.34 12.88 -1.02
C GLU A 253 -10.69 11.43 -1.35
N VAL A 254 -9.69 10.61 -1.69
CA VAL A 254 -9.91 9.17 -1.92
C VAL A 254 -10.23 8.46 -0.62
N LEU A 255 -9.40 8.61 0.40
CA LEU A 255 -9.52 7.83 1.63
C LEU A 255 -10.75 8.19 2.45
N SER A 256 -11.13 9.47 2.51
CA SER A 256 -12.33 9.92 3.26
C SER A 256 -13.66 9.48 2.62
N THR A 257 -13.63 8.99 1.39
CA THR A 257 -14.80 8.47 0.68
C THR A 257 -14.75 6.96 0.45
N TYR A 258 -13.63 6.31 0.72
CA TYR A 258 -13.47 4.87 0.55
C TYR A 258 -13.81 4.15 1.87
N PRO A 259 -14.90 3.35 1.92
CA PRO A 259 -15.43 2.83 3.19
C PRO A 259 -14.44 2.03 4.02
N ASP A 260 -13.62 1.20 3.37
CA ASP A 260 -12.68 0.30 4.08
C ASP A 260 -11.34 0.96 4.42
N SER A 261 -11.19 2.28 4.20
CA SER A 261 -10.00 3.01 4.67
C SER A 261 -9.95 3.15 6.19
N GLY A 262 -11.12 3.12 6.86
CA GLY A 262 -11.29 3.46 8.26
C GLY A 262 -11.28 4.97 8.53
N LEU A 263 -11.40 5.81 7.47
CA LEU A 263 -11.38 7.28 7.54
C LEU A 263 -12.65 7.91 6.95
N ALA A 264 -13.53 7.10 6.32
CA ALA A 264 -14.79 7.52 5.75
C ALA A 264 -15.89 7.77 6.82
#